data_6805c661728b0c7b5e55b1c2694e3a84
#
_entry.id   6805c661728b0c7b5e55b1c2694e3a84
#
_cell.length_a   1.000
_cell.length_b   1.000
_cell.length_c   1.000
_cell.angle_alpha   90.00
_cell.angle_beta   90.00
_cell.angle_gamma   90.00
#
_symmetry.space_group_name_H-M   'P 1'
#
loop_
_entity.id
_entity.type
_entity.pdbx_description
1 polymer ?
#
loop_
_entity_poly.entity_id
_entity_poly.type
_entity_poly.pdbx_seq_one_letter_code
_entity_poly.pdbx_strand_id
1 'polypeptide(L)'
;MTIRDIGILFGYKVDESSERKVEGSIKSLKSMASKVLGAVGITLSVAGIKSSIDGCVEVASSIEEMQNKFDVVFGDMRNEVNKWAQEYSDAIGRNKNDIKTYLADQQNLLVGFGMTRKAGAEMAEQMTSLALDLASFGNMDETASVNAMTKAVMGESEAAKTLGAVLNDSTRAQAMATLGLKGTYD
;
A
#
# COMPACT_ATOMS: atom_id res chain seq x y z
N MET A 1 17.48 27.21 2.86
CA MET A 1 17.51 26.01 2.02
C MET A 1 16.56 26.26 0.86
N THR A 2 17.04 26.28 -0.36
CA THR A 2 16.23 26.52 -1.56
C THR A 2 15.81 25.17 -2.17
N ILE A 3 14.78 25.17 -3.05
CA ILE A 3 14.35 23.98 -3.80
C ILE A 3 15.53 23.38 -4.59
N ARG A 4 16.46 24.24 -5.03
CA ARG A 4 17.69 23.84 -5.70
C ARG A 4 18.62 23.04 -4.78
N ASP A 5 18.75 23.45 -3.50
CA ASP A 5 19.58 22.75 -2.52
C ASP A 5 19.04 21.36 -2.21
N ILE A 6 17.72 21.21 -2.19
CA ILE A 6 17.02 19.93 -2.02
C ILE A 6 17.22 19.04 -3.26
N GLY A 7 17.05 19.58 -4.48
CA GLY A 7 17.27 18.84 -5.73
C GLY A 7 18.70 18.29 -5.86
N ILE A 8 19.69 19.06 -5.46
CA ILE A 8 21.11 18.63 -5.47
C ILE A 8 21.35 17.50 -4.46
N LEU A 9 20.70 17.54 -3.29
CA LEU A 9 20.82 16.50 -2.26
C LEU A 9 20.30 15.12 -2.75
N PHE A 10 19.31 15.12 -3.63
CA PHE A 10 18.72 13.91 -4.22
C PHE A 10 19.25 13.55 -5.62
N GLY A 11 20.30 14.24 -6.09
CA GLY A 11 20.94 13.94 -7.38
C GLY A 11 20.15 14.37 -8.61
N TYR A 12 19.08 15.16 -8.45
CA TYR A 12 18.30 15.71 -9.55
C TYR A 12 18.91 17.04 -10.06
N LYS A 13 19.13 17.13 -11.39
CA LYS A 13 19.36 18.43 -12.04
C LYS A 13 18.01 19.15 -12.16
N VAL A 14 17.74 20.07 -11.24
CA VAL A 14 16.58 20.96 -11.32
C VAL A 14 16.91 22.05 -12.35
N ASP A 15 16.18 22.11 -13.45
CA ASP A 15 16.29 23.21 -14.41
C ASP A 15 15.50 24.44 -13.91
N GLU A 16 15.89 25.65 -14.37
CA GLU A 16 15.27 26.90 -13.97
C GLU A 16 13.77 26.98 -14.30
N SER A 17 13.29 26.21 -15.28
CA SER A 17 11.89 26.19 -15.70
C SER A 17 11.03 25.40 -14.71
N SER A 18 11.56 24.32 -14.18
CA SER A 18 10.92 23.51 -13.12
C SER A 18 10.90 24.26 -11.78
N GLU A 19 11.97 24.96 -11.45
CA GLU A 19 12.06 25.79 -10.23
C GLU A 19 11.00 26.90 -10.24
N ARG A 20 10.82 27.62 -11.35
CA ARG A 20 9.77 28.66 -11.51
C ARG A 20 8.36 28.11 -11.44
N LYS A 21 8.13 26.90 -11.99
CA LYS A 21 6.80 26.25 -11.91
C LYS A 21 6.46 25.85 -10.48
N VAL A 22 7.42 25.29 -9.73
CA VAL A 22 7.22 24.93 -8.32
C VAL A 22 7.05 26.16 -7.44
N GLU A 23 7.84 27.21 -7.63
CA GLU A 23 7.66 28.49 -6.93
C GLU A 23 6.29 29.15 -7.26
N GLY A 24 5.86 29.09 -8.51
CA GLY A 24 4.54 29.55 -8.93
C GLY A 24 3.41 28.76 -8.25
N SER A 25 3.55 27.43 -8.16
CA SER A 25 2.60 26.56 -7.47
C SER A 25 2.56 26.80 -5.97
N ILE A 26 3.71 27.01 -5.31
CA ILE A 26 3.79 27.36 -3.89
C ILE A 26 3.18 28.74 -3.61
N LYS A 27 3.41 29.75 -4.48
CA LYS A 27 2.76 31.05 -4.37
C LYS A 27 1.26 30.96 -4.54
N SER A 28 0.78 30.15 -5.48
CA SER A 28 -0.64 29.91 -5.71
C SER A 28 -1.31 29.21 -4.51
N LEU A 29 -0.69 28.17 -3.98
CA LEU A 29 -1.14 27.47 -2.77
C LEU A 29 -1.14 28.40 -1.55
N LYS A 30 -0.12 29.24 -1.37
CA LYS A 30 -0.06 30.24 -0.31
C LYS A 30 -1.18 31.28 -0.43
N SER A 31 -1.49 31.72 -1.65
CA SER A 31 -2.59 32.64 -1.94
C SER A 31 -3.97 32.02 -1.68
N MET A 32 -4.18 30.76 -2.07
CA MET A 32 -5.42 30.01 -1.77
C MET A 32 -5.55 29.76 -0.27
N ALA A 33 -4.51 29.27 0.38
CA ALA A 33 -4.51 29.01 1.82
C ALA A 33 -4.79 30.30 2.62
N SER A 34 -4.18 31.44 2.26
CA SER A 34 -4.44 32.70 2.94
C SER A 34 -5.86 33.23 2.72
N LYS A 35 -6.49 32.98 1.56
CA LYS A 35 -7.89 33.35 1.29
C LYS A 35 -8.86 32.48 2.09
N VAL A 36 -8.63 31.17 2.14
CA VAL A 36 -9.50 30.23 2.87
C VAL A 36 -9.33 30.38 4.38
N LEU A 37 -8.09 30.54 4.86
CA LEU A 37 -7.80 30.64 6.29
C LEU A 37 -8.06 32.04 6.86
N GLY A 38 -7.92 33.09 6.04
CA GLY A 38 -8.34 34.44 6.41
C GLY A 38 -9.84 34.55 6.68
N ALA A 39 -10.65 33.75 5.98
CA ALA A 39 -12.09 33.64 6.23
C ALA A 39 -12.44 32.88 7.53
N VAL A 40 -11.52 32.06 8.07
CA VAL A 40 -11.71 31.24 9.29
C VAL A 40 -10.91 31.81 10.48
N GLY A 41 -10.15 32.91 10.31
CA GLY A 41 -9.40 33.55 11.40
C GLY A 41 -8.14 32.77 11.85
N ILE A 42 -7.65 31.83 11.05
CA ILE A 42 -6.46 31.02 11.36
C ILE A 42 -5.23 31.61 10.65
N THR A 43 -4.22 32.03 11.41
CA THR A 43 -2.91 32.45 10.87
C THR A 43 -1.95 31.26 10.80
N LEU A 44 -1.56 30.85 9.58
CA LEU A 44 -0.49 29.86 9.38
C LEU A 44 0.88 30.51 9.65
N SER A 45 1.59 29.98 10.63
CA SER A 45 2.99 30.37 10.86
C SER A 45 3.90 29.78 9.77
N VAL A 46 5.03 30.43 9.49
CA VAL A 46 6.05 29.93 8.54
C VAL A 46 6.55 28.52 8.96
N ALA A 47 6.59 28.26 10.26
CA ALA A 47 6.93 26.92 10.81
C ALA A 47 5.90 25.86 10.46
N GLY A 48 4.59 26.19 10.49
CA GLY A 48 3.50 25.28 10.11
C GLY A 48 3.52 24.93 8.61
N ILE A 49 3.87 25.91 7.75
CA ILE A 49 4.02 25.66 6.31
C ILE A 49 5.21 24.75 6.02
N LYS A 50 6.33 24.96 6.70
CA LYS A 50 7.52 24.10 6.56
C LYS A 50 7.21 22.66 6.98
N SER A 51 6.59 22.45 8.13
CA SER A 51 6.20 21.13 8.62
C SER A 51 5.25 20.40 7.64
N SER A 52 4.33 21.15 7.00
CA SER A 52 3.43 20.57 5.99
C SER A 52 4.18 20.18 4.71
N ILE A 53 5.18 20.96 4.29
CA ILE A 53 6.02 20.63 3.13
C ILE A 53 6.90 19.41 3.42
N ASP A 54 7.53 19.36 4.59
CA ASP A 54 8.35 18.22 5.01
C ASP A 54 7.52 16.94 5.06
N GLY A 55 6.27 17.00 5.57
CA GLY A 55 5.33 15.89 5.54
C GLY A 55 4.93 15.46 4.12
N CYS A 56 4.72 16.40 3.19
CA CYS A 56 4.43 16.06 1.79
C CYS A 56 5.62 15.37 1.10
N VAL A 57 6.85 15.77 1.41
CA VAL A 57 8.06 15.14 0.85
C VAL A 57 8.22 13.72 1.37
N GLU A 58 7.98 13.48 2.65
CA GLU A 58 8.03 12.15 3.26
C GLU A 58 6.98 11.21 2.64
N VAL A 59 5.74 11.67 2.49
CA VAL A 59 4.67 10.90 1.84
C VAL A 59 5.01 10.60 0.39
N ALA A 60 5.54 11.57 -0.36
CA ALA A 60 5.95 11.36 -1.76
C ALA A 60 7.07 10.31 -1.88
N SER A 61 8.07 10.36 -0.99
CA SER A 61 9.15 9.37 -0.92
C SER A 61 8.62 7.97 -0.62
N SER A 62 7.72 7.85 0.35
CA SER A 62 7.10 6.56 0.71
C SER A 62 6.29 5.97 -0.44
N ILE A 63 5.57 6.80 -1.21
CA ILE A 63 4.82 6.36 -2.39
C ILE A 63 5.77 5.89 -3.49
N GLU A 64 6.90 6.57 -3.71
CA GLU A 64 7.90 6.19 -4.71
C GLU A 64 8.55 4.84 -4.34
N GLU A 65 8.94 4.65 -3.09
CA GLU A 65 9.49 3.38 -2.60
C GLU A 65 8.49 2.23 -2.75
N MET A 66 7.23 2.45 -2.39
CA MET A 66 6.16 1.47 -2.56
C MET A 66 5.96 1.15 -4.04
N GLN A 67 5.95 2.15 -4.93
CA GLN A 67 5.80 1.93 -6.37
C GLN A 67 6.97 1.13 -6.93
N ASN A 68 8.21 1.45 -6.54
CA ASN A 68 9.39 0.71 -6.96
C ASN A 68 9.33 -0.76 -6.50
N LYS A 69 8.94 -1.01 -5.25
CA LYS A 69 8.73 -2.37 -4.73
C LYS A 69 7.66 -3.11 -5.54
N PHE A 70 6.51 -2.48 -5.77
CA PHE A 70 5.42 -3.03 -6.55
C PHE A 70 5.87 -3.43 -7.97
N ASP A 71 6.58 -2.54 -8.66
CA ASP A 71 7.05 -2.78 -10.02
C ASP A 71 8.06 -3.94 -10.09
N VAL A 72 8.93 -4.08 -9.08
CA VAL A 72 9.90 -5.18 -9.01
C VAL A 72 9.22 -6.52 -8.75
N VAL A 73 8.31 -6.60 -7.77
CA VAL A 73 7.72 -7.89 -7.37
C VAL A 73 6.72 -8.41 -8.40
N PHE A 74 5.99 -7.52 -9.08
CA PHE A 74 5.02 -7.91 -10.12
C PHE A 74 5.65 -8.02 -11.51
N GLY A 75 6.71 -7.26 -11.82
CA GLY A 75 7.39 -7.32 -13.12
C GLY A 75 6.41 -7.13 -14.29
N ASP A 76 6.27 -8.14 -15.15
CA ASP A 76 5.40 -8.08 -16.32
C ASP A 76 3.90 -7.98 -15.98
N MET A 77 3.50 -8.44 -14.77
CA MET A 77 2.13 -8.37 -14.28
C MET A 77 1.75 -6.99 -13.72
N ARG A 78 2.70 -6.07 -13.56
CA ARG A 78 2.50 -4.78 -12.89
C ARG A 78 1.32 -3.95 -13.42
N ASN A 79 1.10 -3.97 -14.74
CA ASN A 79 0.02 -3.18 -15.36
C ASN A 79 -1.36 -3.78 -15.04
N GLU A 80 -1.47 -5.10 -15.10
CA GLU A 80 -2.70 -5.83 -14.80
C GLU A 80 -3.08 -5.67 -13.32
N VAL A 81 -2.13 -5.92 -12.42
CA VAL A 81 -2.35 -5.80 -10.98
C VAL A 81 -2.58 -4.34 -10.55
N ASN A 82 -1.91 -3.37 -11.19
CA ASN A 82 -2.18 -1.96 -10.93
C ASN A 82 -3.60 -1.52 -11.35
N LYS A 83 -4.11 -2.08 -12.46
CA LYS A 83 -5.48 -1.87 -12.90
C LYS A 83 -6.47 -2.50 -11.91
N TRP A 84 -6.22 -3.75 -11.51
CA TRP A 84 -7.02 -4.42 -10.49
C TRP A 84 -7.03 -3.62 -9.17
N ALA A 85 -5.86 -3.16 -8.68
CA ALA A 85 -5.76 -2.36 -7.47
C ALA A 85 -6.56 -1.06 -7.55
N GLN A 86 -6.59 -0.41 -8.72
CA GLN A 86 -7.41 0.79 -8.94
C GLN A 86 -8.91 0.45 -8.87
N GLU A 87 -9.35 -0.53 -9.65
CA GLU A 87 -10.76 -0.93 -9.73
C GLU A 87 -11.27 -1.40 -8.36
N TYR A 88 -10.47 -2.20 -7.66
CA TYR A 88 -10.82 -2.71 -6.34
C TYR A 88 -10.86 -1.60 -5.29
N SER A 89 -9.86 -0.72 -5.25
CA SER A 89 -9.83 0.42 -4.30
C SER A 89 -11.00 1.37 -4.49
N ASP A 90 -11.38 1.63 -5.75
CA ASP A 90 -12.54 2.47 -6.08
C ASP A 90 -13.85 1.79 -5.65
N ALA A 91 -13.97 0.48 -5.85
CA ALA A 91 -15.16 -0.28 -5.49
C ALA A 91 -15.43 -0.31 -3.98
N ILE A 92 -14.37 -0.40 -3.17
CA ILE A 92 -14.49 -0.49 -1.70
C ILE A 92 -14.23 0.86 -0.98
N GLY A 93 -13.92 1.92 -1.73
CA GLY A 93 -13.67 3.26 -1.18
C GLY A 93 -12.39 3.34 -0.33
N ARG A 94 -11.32 2.65 -0.72
CA ARG A 94 -10.03 2.62 -0.01
C ARG A 94 -8.93 3.30 -0.80
N ASN A 95 -7.83 3.61 -0.10
CA ASN A 95 -6.64 4.19 -0.73
C ASN A 95 -5.95 3.14 -1.60
N LYS A 96 -5.76 3.45 -2.89
CA LYS A 96 -5.07 2.57 -3.84
C LYS A 96 -3.64 2.22 -3.41
N ASN A 97 -2.92 3.16 -2.81
CA ASN A 97 -1.53 2.92 -2.40
C ASN A 97 -1.44 1.89 -1.26
N ASP A 98 -2.42 1.89 -0.34
CA ASP A 98 -2.49 0.88 0.71
C ASP A 98 -2.77 -0.51 0.10
N ILE A 99 -3.73 -0.61 -0.84
CA ILE A 99 -3.99 -1.85 -1.58
C ILE A 99 -2.74 -2.34 -2.30
N LYS A 100 -1.99 -1.45 -2.97
CA LYS A 100 -0.75 -1.81 -3.66
C LYS A 100 0.34 -2.29 -2.70
N THR A 101 0.42 -1.69 -1.51
CA THR A 101 1.35 -2.13 -0.46
C THR A 101 1.02 -3.56 -0.02
N TYR A 102 -0.25 -3.84 0.27
CA TYR A 102 -0.70 -5.17 0.67
C TYR A 102 -0.40 -6.22 -0.40
N LEU A 103 -0.73 -5.92 -1.65
CA LEU A 103 -0.46 -6.79 -2.79
C LEU A 103 1.04 -7.08 -2.95
N ALA A 104 1.90 -6.05 -2.84
CA ALA A 104 3.34 -6.19 -3.02
C ALA A 104 3.96 -7.04 -1.91
N ASP A 105 3.51 -6.88 -0.66
CA ASP A 105 3.98 -7.68 0.48
C ASP A 105 3.61 -9.15 0.32
N GLN A 106 2.37 -9.44 -0.06
CA GLN A 106 1.89 -10.79 -0.28
C GLN A 106 2.54 -11.44 -1.50
N GLN A 107 2.66 -10.72 -2.61
CA GLN A 107 3.35 -11.21 -3.81
C GLN A 107 4.80 -11.60 -3.52
N ASN A 108 5.53 -10.74 -2.80
CA ASN A 108 6.91 -11.02 -2.43
C ASN A 108 7.04 -12.32 -1.62
N LEU A 109 6.12 -12.54 -0.68
CA LEU A 109 6.06 -13.76 0.11
C LEU A 109 5.75 -15.00 -0.76
N LEU A 110 4.72 -14.93 -1.59
CA LEU A 110 4.26 -16.05 -2.41
C LEU A 110 5.32 -16.49 -3.44
N VAL A 111 5.99 -15.51 -4.07
CA VAL A 111 7.14 -15.79 -4.96
C VAL A 111 8.31 -16.39 -4.17
N GLY A 112 8.55 -15.92 -2.95
CA GLY A 112 9.54 -16.52 -2.04
C GLY A 112 9.24 -17.99 -1.68
N PHE A 113 7.97 -18.38 -1.66
CA PHE A 113 7.53 -19.77 -1.52
C PHE A 113 7.60 -20.58 -2.82
N GLY A 114 8.11 -20.01 -3.91
CA GLY A 114 8.31 -20.70 -5.18
C GLY A 114 7.13 -20.62 -6.14
N MET A 115 6.11 -19.80 -5.86
CA MET A 115 5.03 -19.55 -6.81
C MET A 115 5.54 -18.77 -8.02
N THR A 116 4.97 -19.03 -9.18
CA THR A 116 5.21 -18.18 -10.35
C THR A 116 4.63 -16.78 -10.10
N ARG A 117 5.19 -15.74 -10.72
CA ARG A 117 4.68 -14.37 -10.57
C ARG A 117 3.18 -14.27 -10.87
N LYS A 118 2.70 -14.98 -11.90
CA LYS A 118 1.29 -14.98 -12.27
C LYS A 118 0.42 -15.58 -11.18
N ALA A 119 0.72 -16.81 -10.75
CA ALA A 119 -0.05 -17.48 -9.71
C ALA A 119 0.02 -16.73 -8.37
N GLY A 120 1.18 -16.15 -8.05
CA GLY A 120 1.34 -15.30 -6.87
C GLY A 120 0.48 -14.04 -6.95
N ALA A 121 0.41 -13.37 -8.11
CA ALA A 121 -0.42 -12.19 -8.29
C ALA A 121 -1.91 -12.50 -8.07
N GLU A 122 -2.42 -13.55 -8.72
CA GLU A 122 -3.80 -13.99 -8.55
C GLU A 122 -4.12 -14.35 -7.09
N MET A 123 -3.18 -15.01 -6.39
CA MET A 123 -3.34 -15.35 -4.97
C MET A 123 -3.25 -14.11 -4.08
N ALA A 124 -2.35 -13.15 -4.35
CA ALA A 124 -2.22 -11.91 -3.60
C ALA A 124 -3.50 -11.06 -3.69
N GLU A 125 -4.14 -11.00 -4.86
CA GLU A 125 -5.44 -10.33 -5.04
C GLU A 125 -6.52 -10.99 -4.18
N GLN A 126 -6.62 -12.32 -4.18
CA GLN A 126 -7.59 -13.05 -3.37
C GLN A 126 -7.33 -12.89 -1.87
N MET A 127 -6.07 -12.98 -1.44
CA MET A 127 -5.69 -12.80 -0.03
C MET A 127 -5.98 -11.39 0.45
N THR A 128 -5.65 -10.38 -0.35
CA THR A 128 -5.93 -8.98 -0.01
C THR A 128 -7.43 -8.73 0.12
N SER A 129 -8.21 -9.17 -0.86
CA SER A 129 -9.67 -9.04 -0.84
C SER A 129 -10.27 -9.71 0.39
N LEU A 130 -9.92 -10.97 0.64
CA LEU A 130 -10.42 -11.72 1.80
C LEU A 130 -10.01 -11.08 3.13
N ALA A 131 -8.77 -10.59 3.25
CA ALA A 131 -8.30 -9.95 4.48
C ALA A 131 -9.07 -8.65 4.78
N LEU A 132 -9.39 -7.86 3.76
CA LEU A 132 -10.16 -6.63 3.92
C LEU A 132 -11.63 -6.91 4.22
N ASP A 133 -12.21 -7.95 3.62
CA ASP A 133 -13.57 -8.41 3.95
C ASP A 133 -13.65 -8.86 5.42
N LEU A 134 -12.66 -9.64 5.89
CA LEU A 134 -12.59 -10.07 7.28
C LEU A 134 -12.35 -8.92 8.24
N ALA A 135 -11.54 -7.92 7.86
CA ALA A 135 -11.34 -6.70 8.64
C ALA A 135 -12.66 -5.95 8.82
N SER A 136 -13.40 -5.78 7.73
CA SER A 136 -14.70 -5.10 7.74
C SER A 136 -15.74 -5.87 8.57
N PHE A 137 -15.81 -7.19 8.39
CA PHE A 137 -16.74 -8.05 9.14
C PHE A 137 -16.41 -8.10 10.63
N GLY A 138 -15.12 -8.21 11.00
CA GLY A 138 -14.64 -8.29 12.38
C GLY A 138 -14.42 -6.95 13.06
N ASN A 139 -14.68 -5.82 12.37
CA ASN A 139 -14.35 -4.47 12.85
C ASN A 139 -12.90 -4.36 13.31
N MET A 140 -11.98 -4.91 12.50
CA MET A 140 -10.54 -4.92 12.73
C MET A 140 -9.84 -3.84 11.90
N ASP A 141 -8.64 -3.48 12.33
CA ASP A 141 -7.73 -2.69 11.51
C ASP A 141 -7.33 -3.47 10.25
N GLU A 142 -7.37 -2.81 9.08
CA GLU A 142 -7.13 -3.46 7.78
C GLU A 142 -5.69 -3.98 7.66
N THR A 143 -4.71 -3.20 8.09
CA THR A 143 -3.30 -3.60 8.09
C THR A 143 -3.07 -4.79 9.02
N ALA A 144 -3.71 -4.80 10.19
CA ALA A 144 -3.63 -5.93 11.12
C ALA A 144 -4.25 -7.20 10.51
N SER A 145 -5.38 -7.08 9.80
CA SER A 145 -6.01 -8.22 9.11
C SER A 145 -5.14 -8.76 7.98
N VAL A 146 -4.59 -7.90 7.14
CA VAL A 146 -3.67 -8.31 6.04
C VAL A 146 -2.42 -8.98 6.60
N ASN A 147 -1.84 -8.45 7.68
CA ASN A 147 -0.70 -9.07 8.35
C ASN A 147 -1.05 -10.43 8.95
N ALA A 148 -2.23 -10.56 9.57
CA ALA A 148 -2.70 -11.83 10.09
C ALA A 148 -2.94 -12.86 8.97
N MET A 149 -3.49 -12.45 7.82
CA MET A 149 -3.64 -13.29 6.63
C MET A 149 -2.28 -13.79 6.12
N THR A 150 -1.32 -12.89 5.98
CA THR A 150 0.04 -13.22 5.56
C THR A 150 0.68 -14.25 6.48
N LYS A 151 0.61 -14.05 7.80
CA LYS A 151 1.14 -14.98 8.81
C LYS A 151 0.41 -16.33 8.81
N ALA A 152 -0.91 -16.32 8.64
CA ALA A 152 -1.70 -17.55 8.55
C ALA A 152 -1.27 -18.42 7.36
N VAL A 153 -1.00 -17.81 6.20
CA VAL A 153 -0.46 -18.50 5.02
C VAL A 153 0.96 -19.04 5.26
N MET A 154 1.74 -18.37 6.11
CA MET A 154 3.05 -18.87 6.57
C MET A 154 2.94 -20.05 7.56
N GLY A 155 1.73 -20.43 7.95
CA GLY A 155 1.47 -21.55 8.87
C GLY A 155 1.27 -21.14 10.33
N GLU A 156 1.23 -19.84 10.66
CA GLU A 156 0.96 -19.37 12.01
C GLU A 156 -0.53 -19.54 12.36
N SER A 157 -0.88 -20.60 13.05
CA SER A 157 -2.28 -20.94 13.41
C SER A 157 -2.94 -19.90 14.32
N GLU A 158 -2.18 -19.21 15.17
CA GLU A 158 -2.72 -18.14 16.02
C GLU A 158 -3.15 -16.91 15.20
N ALA A 159 -2.41 -16.59 14.13
CA ALA A 159 -2.79 -15.52 13.22
C ALA A 159 -4.11 -15.85 12.47
N ALA A 160 -4.29 -17.11 12.09
CA ALA A 160 -5.57 -17.55 11.50
C ALA A 160 -6.75 -17.42 12.47
N LYS A 161 -6.54 -17.70 13.76
CA LYS A 161 -7.58 -17.51 14.80
C LYS A 161 -7.98 -16.05 14.92
N THR A 162 -7.05 -15.12 14.78
CA THR A 162 -7.36 -13.67 14.78
C THR A 162 -8.34 -13.31 13.66
N LEU A 163 -8.27 -14.02 12.53
CA LEU A 163 -9.20 -13.89 11.39
C LEU A 163 -10.48 -14.73 11.54
N GLY A 164 -10.67 -15.39 12.68
CA GLY A 164 -11.81 -16.27 12.92
C GLY A 164 -11.69 -17.68 12.30
N ALA A 165 -10.51 -18.03 11.76
CA ALA A 165 -10.25 -19.34 11.17
C ALA A 165 -9.50 -20.26 12.14
N VAL A 166 -9.87 -21.52 12.20
CA VAL A 166 -9.16 -22.55 12.98
C VAL A 166 -8.36 -23.42 12.04
N LEU A 167 -7.03 -23.33 12.11
CA LEU A 167 -6.11 -24.18 11.37
C LEU A 167 -5.61 -25.30 12.28
N ASN A 168 -6.16 -26.49 12.09
CA ASN A 168 -5.70 -27.73 12.70
C ASN A 168 -5.74 -28.86 11.66
N ASP A 169 -5.22 -30.02 12.02
CA ASP A 169 -5.13 -31.15 11.09
C ASP A 169 -6.50 -31.56 10.52
N SER A 170 -7.55 -31.49 11.33
CA SER A 170 -8.91 -31.81 10.89
C SER A 170 -9.43 -30.81 9.84
N THR A 171 -9.29 -29.50 10.09
CA THR A 171 -9.74 -28.46 9.15
C THR A 171 -8.92 -28.45 7.87
N ARG A 172 -7.61 -28.73 7.96
CA ARG A 172 -6.73 -28.89 6.81
C ARG A 172 -7.12 -30.11 5.97
N ALA A 173 -7.34 -31.26 6.61
CA ALA A 173 -7.78 -32.49 5.94
C ALA A 173 -9.13 -32.28 5.23
N GLN A 174 -10.06 -31.58 5.87
CA GLN A 174 -11.36 -31.25 5.28
C GLN A 174 -11.23 -30.31 4.08
N ALA A 175 -10.37 -29.28 4.17
CA ALA A 175 -10.09 -28.37 3.06
C ALA A 175 -9.47 -29.12 1.87
N MET A 176 -8.49 -30.01 2.12
CA MET A 176 -7.87 -30.82 1.08
C MET A 176 -8.90 -31.75 0.42
N ALA A 177 -9.76 -32.41 1.19
CA ALA A 177 -10.80 -33.26 0.65
C ALA A 177 -11.77 -32.47 -0.23
N THR A 178 -12.14 -31.26 0.18
CA THR A 178 -13.03 -30.36 -0.59
C THR A 178 -12.39 -29.93 -1.91
N LEU A 179 -11.06 -29.68 -1.91
CA LEU A 179 -10.29 -29.29 -3.09
C LEU A 179 -9.85 -30.48 -3.95
N GLY A 180 -10.18 -31.72 -3.56
CA GLY A 180 -9.76 -32.94 -4.26
C GLY A 180 -8.25 -33.22 -4.19
N LEU A 181 -7.54 -32.58 -3.25
CA LEU A 181 -6.11 -32.76 -3.05
C LEU A 181 -5.85 -34.04 -2.22
N LYS A 182 -4.83 -34.81 -2.62
CA LYS A 182 -4.37 -35.99 -1.88
C LYS A 182 -2.95 -35.73 -1.37
N GLY A 183 -2.75 -35.92 -0.09
CA GLY A 183 -1.42 -35.78 0.55
C GLY A 183 -1.51 -35.98 2.06
N THR A 184 -0.35 -36.21 2.69
CA THR A 184 -0.16 -36.17 4.14
C THR A 184 0.64 -34.93 4.48
N TYR A 185 0.37 -34.36 5.63
CA TYR A 185 1.21 -33.28 6.19
C TYR A 185 2.37 -33.93 6.93
N ASP A 186 3.59 -33.62 6.52
CA ASP A 186 4.82 -33.87 7.30
C ASP A 186 5.27 -32.54 7.92
#